data_5bb8ecb9fda6ba72925544185ac800bd
#
_entry.id   5bb8ecb9fda6ba72925544185ac800bd
#
_cell.length_a   1.000
_cell.length_b   1.000
_cell.length_c   1.000
_cell.angle_alpha   90.00
_cell.angle_beta   90.00
_cell.angle_gamma   90.00
#
_symmetry.space_group_name_H-M   'P 1'
#
loop_
_entity.id
_entity.type
_entity.pdbx_description
1 polymer ?
#
loop_
_entity_poly.entity_id
_entity_poly.type
_entity_poly.pdbx_seq_one_letter_code
_entity_poly.pdbx_strand_id
1 'polypeptide(L)'
;MEEKRLIRKQIFAARKQCSDAQVEEWSHQITDQVLKLSEFMKANHILAYADYNHEVMTRYIIEEAWKAGKEVAVPKVVGKDMVFYRFTDFSQLEPGYFGIPEPARGEIVKWEDALMVMPGVAFDPENNRVGYGGGFYDRFLEKHPDITRLAVAFDFQILDLVPTEPTDICPQIIVTQSKVYRREDL
;
A
#
# COMPACT_ATOMS: atom_id res chain seq x y z
N MET A 1 -11.20 19.16 -0.45
CA MET A 1 -11.31 18.37 0.80
C MET A 1 -12.64 17.62 0.94
N GLU A 2 -13.77 18.26 0.70
CA GLU A 2 -15.10 17.62 0.72
C GLU A 2 -15.21 16.48 -0.31
N GLU A 3 -14.70 16.70 -1.49
CA GLU A 3 -14.72 15.70 -2.56
C GLU A 3 -13.96 14.41 -2.17
N LYS A 4 -12.74 14.54 -1.60
CA LYS A 4 -11.99 13.39 -1.08
C LYS A 4 -12.77 12.64 0.02
N ARG A 5 -13.50 13.36 0.87
CA ARG A 5 -14.34 12.76 1.91
C ARG A 5 -15.49 11.92 1.32
N LEU A 6 -16.14 12.42 0.28
CA LEU A 6 -17.21 11.71 -0.42
C LEU A 6 -16.68 10.45 -1.12
N ILE A 7 -15.52 10.55 -1.76
CA ILE A 7 -14.84 9.40 -2.39
C ILE A 7 -14.52 8.32 -1.34
N ARG A 8 -13.97 8.70 -0.20
CA ARG A 8 -13.70 7.73 0.89
C ARG A 8 -14.97 7.02 1.34
N LYS A 9 -16.06 7.76 1.52
CA LYS A 9 -17.35 7.18 1.89
C LYS A 9 -17.85 6.17 0.87
N GLN A 10 -17.77 6.50 -0.41
CA GLN A 10 -18.17 5.64 -1.54
C GLN A 10 -17.33 4.34 -1.55
N ILE A 11 -16.02 4.45 -1.46
CA ILE A 11 -15.13 3.28 -1.52
C ILE A 11 -15.29 2.39 -0.28
N PHE A 12 -15.43 2.97 0.89
CA PHE A 12 -15.68 2.19 2.12
C PHE A 12 -16.99 1.42 2.05
N ALA A 13 -18.04 2.02 1.47
CA ALA A 13 -19.30 1.31 1.24
C ALA A 13 -19.12 0.14 0.26
N ALA A 14 -18.36 0.33 -0.82
CA ALA A 14 -18.06 -0.73 -1.78
C ALA A 14 -17.24 -1.88 -1.14
N ARG A 15 -16.25 -1.57 -0.30
CA ARG A 15 -15.49 -2.57 0.45
C ARG A 15 -16.36 -3.46 1.33
N LYS A 16 -17.34 -2.88 2.01
CA LYS A 16 -18.27 -3.63 2.88
C LYS A 16 -19.12 -4.63 2.11
N GLN A 17 -19.32 -4.42 0.82
CA GLN A 17 -20.10 -5.31 -0.03
C GLN A 17 -19.29 -6.49 -0.58
N CYS A 18 -17.96 -6.42 -0.50
CA CYS A 18 -17.10 -7.52 -0.90
C CYS A 18 -17.16 -8.63 0.14
N SER A 19 -17.25 -9.87 -0.30
CA SER A 19 -17.10 -11.04 0.57
C SER A 19 -15.62 -11.26 0.90
N ASP A 20 -15.34 -11.94 2.01
CA ASP A 20 -13.98 -12.32 2.36
C ASP A 20 -13.33 -13.17 1.26
N ALA A 21 -14.10 -14.06 0.62
CA ALA A 21 -13.63 -14.88 -0.49
C ALA A 21 -13.24 -14.06 -1.71
N GLN A 22 -14.00 -13.01 -2.05
CA GLN A 22 -13.65 -12.09 -3.15
C GLN A 22 -12.37 -11.31 -2.85
N VAL A 23 -12.24 -10.78 -1.64
CA VAL A 23 -11.03 -10.06 -1.21
C VAL A 23 -9.81 -10.97 -1.31
N GLU A 24 -9.91 -12.20 -0.85
CA GLU A 24 -8.82 -13.18 -0.91
C GLU A 24 -8.46 -13.54 -2.36
N GLU A 25 -9.42 -13.88 -3.18
CA GLU A 25 -9.19 -14.25 -4.58
C GLU A 25 -8.55 -13.11 -5.37
N TRP A 26 -9.09 -11.91 -5.26
CA TRP A 26 -8.54 -10.74 -5.95
C TRP A 26 -7.15 -10.36 -5.42
N SER A 27 -6.91 -10.52 -4.12
CA SER A 27 -5.59 -10.30 -3.53
C SER A 27 -4.55 -11.27 -4.07
N HIS A 28 -4.91 -12.53 -4.30
CA HIS A 28 -4.04 -13.50 -4.96
C HIS A 28 -3.73 -13.10 -6.40
N GLN A 29 -4.73 -12.66 -7.17
CA GLN A 29 -4.54 -12.21 -8.56
C GLN A 29 -3.63 -10.99 -8.62
N ILE A 30 -3.80 -10.04 -7.70
CA ILE A 30 -2.94 -8.85 -7.59
C ILE A 30 -1.51 -9.27 -7.23
N THR A 31 -1.35 -10.17 -6.28
CA THR A 31 -0.03 -10.71 -5.91
C THR A 31 0.68 -11.32 -7.11
N ASP A 32 0.00 -12.16 -7.89
CA ASP A 32 0.57 -12.79 -9.09
C ASP A 32 1.08 -11.73 -10.10
N GLN A 33 0.37 -10.61 -10.25
CA GLN A 33 0.81 -9.51 -11.10
C GLN A 33 2.04 -8.79 -10.52
N VAL A 34 2.07 -8.54 -9.23
CA VAL A 34 3.20 -7.89 -8.55
C VAL A 34 4.48 -8.70 -8.70
N LEU A 35 4.40 -10.02 -8.56
CA LEU A 35 5.56 -10.91 -8.65
C LEU A 35 6.23 -10.90 -10.03
N LYS A 36 5.49 -10.54 -11.08
CA LYS A 36 5.99 -10.45 -12.46
C LYS A 36 6.69 -9.12 -12.77
N LEU A 37 6.56 -8.13 -11.91
CA LEU A 37 7.15 -6.82 -12.14
C LEU A 37 8.66 -6.85 -11.93
N SER A 38 9.42 -6.21 -12.83
CA SER A 38 10.87 -6.09 -12.70
C SER A 38 11.27 -5.35 -11.42
N GLU A 39 10.48 -4.36 -11.01
CA GLU A 39 10.69 -3.61 -9.78
C GLU A 39 10.64 -4.52 -8.55
N PHE A 40 9.68 -5.47 -8.49
CA PHE A 40 9.62 -6.45 -7.41
C PHE A 40 10.79 -7.44 -7.49
N MET A 41 11.08 -7.95 -8.67
CA MET A 41 12.15 -8.93 -8.85
C MET A 41 13.53 -8.38 -8.44
N LYS A 42 13.79 -7.11 -8.74
CA LYS A 42 15.07 -6.45 -8.43
C LYS A 42 15.20 -5.97 -6.99
N ALA A 43 14.09 -5.67 -6.31
CA ALA A 43 14.12 -5.13 -4.96
C ALA A 43 14.61 -6.19 -3.96
N ASN A 44 15.54 -5.80 -3.08
CA ASN A 44 15.95 -6.61 -1.94
C ASN A 44 15.19 -6.24 -0.67
N HIS A 45 14.62 -5.04 -0.62
CA HIS A 45 13.89 -4.50 0.52
C HIS A 45 12.48 -4.12 0.11
N ILE A 46 11.51 -4.60 0.86
CA ILE A 46 10.08 -4.33 0.64
C ILE A 46 9.51 -3.63 1.88
N LEU A 47 8.93 -2.45 1.68
CA LEU A 47 8.11 -1.77 2.67
C LEU A 47 6.64 -2.05 2.32
N ALA A 48 5.89 -2.70 3.21
CA ALA A 48 4.50 -3.07 2.94
C ALA A 48 3.60 -2.67 4.10
N TYR A 49 2.39 -2.20 3.78
CA TYR A 49 1.38 -1.98 4.82
C TYR A 49 0.82 -3.31 5.33
N ALA A 50 0.34 -3.34 6.56
CA ALA A 50 -0.44 -4.45 7.09
C ALA A 50 -1.92 -4.19 6.75
N ASP A 51 -2.54 -5.07 5.98
CA ASP A 51 -3.90 -4.88 5.50
C ASP A 51 -4.94 -4.92 6.61
N TYR A 52 -6.02 -4.16 6.41
CA TYR A 52 -7.11 -3.99 7.36
C TYR A 52 -8.41 -3.65 6.59
N ASN A 53 -9.55 -4.04 7.15
CA ASN A 53 -10.89 -3.69 6.61
C ASN A 53 -11.06 -3.88 5.10
N HIS A 54 -10.87 -5.10 4.62
CA HIS A 54 -11.04 -5.44 3.21
C HIS A 54 -10.16 -4.63 2.24
N GLU A 55 -9.00 -4.19 2.69
CA GLU A 55 -7.94 -3.77 1.78
C GLU A 55 -7.39 -4.96 1.00
N VAL A 56 -6.67 -4.70 -0.09
CA VAL A 56 -5.89 -5.75 -0.74
C VAL A 56 -4.97 -6.38 0.30
N MET A 57 -5.07 -7.70 0.44
CA MET A 57 -4.27 -8.46 1.41
C MET A 57 -2.81 -8.51 0.96
N THR A 58 -1.94 -7.82 1.70
CA THR A 58 -0.50 -7.80 1.41
C THR A 58 0.23 -9.04 1.90
N ARG A 59 -0.40 -9.84 2.73
CA ARG A 59 0.17 -11.08 3.29
C ARG A 59 0.87 -11.93 2.23
N TYR A 60 0.24 -12.15 1.09
CA TYR A 60 0.76 -13.02 0.03
C TYR A 60 2.00 -12.42 -0.64
N ILE A 61 2.03 -11.11 -0.84
CA ILE A 61 3.21 -10.41 -1.35
C ILE A 61 4.38 -10.53 -0.34
N ILE A 62 4.09 -10.36 0.94
CA ILE A 62 5.09 -10.47 2.01
C ILE A 62 5.66 -11.87 2.09
N GLU A 63 4.81 -12.90 2.07
CA GLU A 63 5.24 -14.30 2.09
C GLU A 63 6.12 -14.65 0.89
N GLU A 64 5.74 -14.21 -0.31
CA GLU A 64 6.54 -14.43 -1.52
C GLU A 64 7.86 -13.65 -1.48
N ALA A 65 7.87 -12.44 -0.92
CA ALA A 65 9.11 -11.68 -0.71
C ALA A 65 10.08 -12.44 0.20
N TRP A 66 9.59 -12.98 1.31
CA TRP A 66 10.42 -13.80 2.22
C TRP A 66 10.96 -15.06 1.52
N LYS A 67 10.12 -15.76 0.77
CA LYS A 67 10.55 -16.95 -0.01
C LYS A 67 11.65 -16.62 -1.02
N ALA A 68 11.61 -15.40 -1.57
CA ALA A 68 12.62 -14.93 -2.52
C ALA A 68 13.88 -14.39 -1.84
N GLY A 69 13.98 -14.48 -0.52
CA GLY A 69 15.12 -13.99 0.26
C GLY A 69 15.16 -12.47 0.45
N LYS A 70 14.05 -11.78 0.21
CA LYS A 70 13.93 -10.33 0.41
C LYS A 70 13.65 -10.01 1.87
N GLU A 71 14.10 -8.84 2.33
CA GLU A 71 13.74 -8.32 3.64
C GLU A 71 12.47 -7.48 3.53
N VAL A 72 11.60 -7.58 4.54
CA VAL A 72 10.33 -6.87 4.61
C VAL A 72 10.27 -6.03 5.87
N ALA A 73 9.65 -4.87 5.79
CA ALA A 73 9.31 -4.04 6.95
C ALA A 73 7.88 -3.51 6.81
N VAL A 74 7.22 -3.30 7.95
CA VAL A 74 5.84 -2.82 8.03
C VAL A 74 5.77 -1.57 8.90
N PRO A 75 4.79 -0.67 8.65
CA PRO A 75 4.75 0.63 9.28
C PRO A 75 4.14 0.59 10.68
N LYS A 76 4.63 1.52 11.51
CA LYS A 76 4.04 1.90 12.78
C LYS A 76 3.91 3.41 12.84
N VAL A 77 2.73 3.90 13.22
CA VAL A 77 2.50 5.32 13.47
C VAL A 77 3.08 5.70 14.83
N VAL A 78 3.93 6.74 14.84
CA VAL A 78 4.54 7.29 16.04
C VAL A 78 4.28 8.80 16.04
N GLY A 79 3.29 9.26 16.78
CA GLY A 79 2.86 10.67 16.77
C GLY A 79 2.32 11.08 15.40
N LYS A 80 2.97 12.02 14.75
CA LYS A 80 2.65 12.49 13.40
C LYS A 80 3.44 11.80 12.30
N ASP A 81 4.42 10.99 12.69
CA ASP A 81 5.33 10.31 11.77
C ASP A 81 5.00 8.83 11.64
N MET A 82 5.65 8.20 10.69
CA MET A 82 5.54 6.77 10.44
C MET A 82 6.95 6.21 10.32
N VAL A 83 7.21 5.10 11.01
CA VAL A 83 8.45 4.36 10.94
C VAL A 83 8.18 2.94 10.49
N PHE A 84 9.16 2.27 9.89
CA PHE A 84 9.03 0.89 9.43
C PHE A 84 9.90 -0.02 10.29
N TYR A 85 9.30 -1.12 10.73
CA TYR A 85 9.97 -2.16 11.52
C TYR A 85 10.24 -3.37 10.66
N ARG A 86 11.45 -3.93 10.75
CA ARG A 86 11.79 -5.22 10.13
C ARG A 86 10.75 -6.26 10.54
N PHE A 87 10.21 -6.95 9.55
CA PHE A 87 9.08 -7.86 9.71
C PHE A 87 9.44 -9.25 9.23
N THR A 88 9.49 -10.20 10.18
CA THR A 88 9.89 -11.57 9.92
C THR A 88 8.81 -12.60 10.25
N ASP A 89 7.76 -12.19 10.96
CA ASP A 89 6.67 -13.07 11.37
C ASP A 89 5.40 -12.27 11.64
N PHE A 90 4.25 -12.77 11.21
CA PHE A 90 2.97 -12.12 11.43
C PHE A 90 2.58 -12.01 12.91
N SER A 91 3.16 -12.83 13.80
CA SER A 91 2.96 -12.72 15.25
C SER A 91 3.51 -11.41 15.85
N GLN A 92 4.32 -10.66 15.11
CA GLN A 92 4.77 -9.33 15.53
C GLN A 92 3.66 -8.27 15.53
N LEU A 93 2.54 -8.54 14.83
CA LEU A 93 1.44 -7.58 14.69
C LEU A 93 0.54 -7.58 15.92
N GLU A 94 0.16 -6.37 16.34
CA GLU A 94 -0.87 -6.12 17.36
C GLU A 94 -1.77 -4.98 16.88
N PRO A 95 -2.99 -4.81 17.44
CA PRO A 95 -3.83 -3.65 17.13
C PRO A 95 -3.14 -2.35 17.54
N GLY A 96 -3.03 -1.41 16.59
CA GLY A 96 -2.40 -0.12 16.79
C GLY A 96 -3.33 1.05 16.53
N TYR A 97 -2.81 2.08 15.88
CA TYR A 97 -3.52 3.30 15.53
C TYR A 97 -4.82 2.99 14.76
N PHE A 98 -5.97 3.39 15.30
CA PHE A 98 -7.32 3.06 14.78
C PHE A 98 -7.58 1.55 14.60
N GLY A 99 -6.94 0.69 15.38
CA GLY A 99 -7.10 -0.76 15.28
C GLY A 99 -6.36 -1.38 14.10
N ILE A 100 -5.66 -0.60 13.29
CA ILE A 100 -4.85 -1.11 12.17
C ILE A 100 -3.69 -1.95 12.75
N PRO A 101 -3.46 -3.17 12.26
CA PRO A 101 -2.32 -3.97 12.72
C PRO A 101 -1.00 -3.23 12.52
N GLU A 102 -0.17 -3.21 13.55
CA GLU A 102 1.16 -2.63 13.50
C GLU A 102 2.17 -3.50 14.27
N PRO A 103 3.48 -3.40 13.98
CA PRO A 103 4.47 -4.21 14.67
C PRO A 103 4.62 -3.77 16.13
N ALA A 104 4.50 -4.75 17.06
CA ALA A 104 4.74 -4.53 18.49
C ALA A 104 6.20 -4.46 18.84
N ARG A 105 7.05 -5.08 18.02
CA ARG A 105 8.49 -5.24 18.23
C ARG A 105 9.22 -5.34 16.90
N GLY A 106 10.51 -5.12 16.92
CA GLY A 106 11.36 -5.24 15.75
C GLY A 106 12.39 -4.12 15.70
N GLU A 107 13.22 -4.18 14.69
CA GLU A 107 14.24 -3.20 14.41
C GLU A 107 13.68 -2.15 13.42
N ILE A 108 13.83 -0.87 13.72
CA ILE A 108 13.49 0.21 12.80
C ILE A 108 14.48 0.18 11.63
N VAL A 109 13.96 0.14 10.41
CA VAL A 109 14.75 0.17 9.19
C VAL A 109 14.72 1.55 8.55
N LYS A 110 15.78 1.89 7.80
CA LYS A 110 15.93 3.15 7.07
C LYS A 110 16.39 2.87 5.64
N TRP A 111 15.63 2.05 4.93
CA TRP A 111 15.95 1.67 3.56
C TRP A 111 15.53 2.76 2.58
N GLU A 112 16.49 3.25 1.79
CA GLU A 112 16.23 4.20 0.70
C GLU A 112 16.08 3.50 -0.66
N ASP A 113 16.54 2.26 -0.78
CA ASP A 113 16.52 1.45 -1.99
C ASP A 113 15.32 0.47 -2.02
N ALA A 114 14.31 0.71 -1.22
CA ALA A 114 13.17 -0.19 -1.09
C ALA A 114 12.13 -0.01 -2.21
N LEU A 115 11.36 -1.07 -2.46
CA LEU A 115 10.06 -1.01 -3.11
C LEU A 115 8.99 -0.90 -2.02
N MET A 116 8.21 0.16 -2.06
CA MET A 116 7.07 0.34 -1.16
C MET A 116 5.78 -0.17 -1.83
N VAL A 117 5.10 -1.06 -1.15
CA VAL A 117 3.72 -1.44 -1.45
C VAL A 117 2.82 -0.56 -0.59
N MET A 118 2.20 0.44 -1.20
CA MET A 118 1.44 1.46 -0.49
C MET A 118 -0.08 1.24 -0.61
N PRO A 119 -0.83 1.56 0.45
CA PRO A 119 -2.29 1.49 0.43
C PRO A 119 -2.88 2.76 -0.18
N GLY A 120 -4.17 2.71 -0.46
CA GLY A 120 -4.96 3.89 -0.81
C GLY A 120 -6.45 3.60 -0.80
N VAL A 121 -7.24 4.65 -0.80
CA VAL A 121 -8.70 4.54 -0.88
C VAL A 121 -9.16 4.51 -2.32
N ALA A 122 -8.71 5.46 -3.12
CA ALA A 122 -9.07 5.56 -4.53
C ALA A 122 -7.87 6.03 -5.37
N PHE A 123 -7.91 5.69 -6.63
CA PHE A 123 -6.89 6.04 -7.61
C PHE A 123 -7.56 6.39 -8.94
N ASP A 124 -6.80 6.94 -9.87
CA ASP A 124 -7.22 7.13 -11.25
C ASP A 124 -6.16 6.60 -12.24
N PRO A 125 -6.48 6.52 -13.54
CA PRO A 125 -5.55 6.00 -14.56
C PRO A 125 -4.25 6.81 -14.72
N GLU A 126 -4.20 8.03 -14.19
CA GLU A 126 -2.99 8.87 -14.17
C GLU A 126 -2.15 8.66 -12.91
N ASN A 127 -2.46 7.63 -12.14
CA ASN A 127 -1.79 7.26 -10.88
C ASN A 127 -1.96 8.28 -9.75
N ASN A 128 -2.96 9.16 -9.82
CA ASN A 128 -3.33 9.99 -8.68
C ASN A 128 -3.94 9.13 -7.58
N ARG A 129 -3.80 9.57 -6.34
CA ARG A 129 -4.17 8.78 -5.17
C ARG A 129 -4.93 9.60 -4.14
N VAL A 130 -6.01 9.01 -3.61
CA VAL A 130 -6.71 9.48 -2.41
C VAL A 130 -6.36 8.53 -1.26
N GLY A 131 -5.68 9.05 -0.25
CA GLY A 131 -5.35 8.30 0.97
C GLY A 131 -6.44 8.37 2.03
N TYR A 132 -6.12 7.88 3.22
CA TYR A 132 -7.06 7.81 4.37
C TYR A 132 -7.25 9.14 5.12
N GLY A 133 -6.49 10.17 4.77
CA GLY A 133 -6.63 11.52 5.34
C GLY A 133 -5.58 11.92 6.37
N GLY A 134 -4.77 10.99 6.85
CA GLY A 134 -3.71 11.26 7.83
C GLY A 134 -2.42 11.83 7.25
N GLY A 135 -2.18 11.69 5.95
CA GLY A 135 -1.00 12.19 5.25
C GLY A 135 0.32 11.48 5.62
N PHE A 136 0.26 10.33 6.28
CA PHE A 136 1.45 9.62 6.75
C PHE A 136 2.37 9.18 5.61
N TYR A 137 1.82 8.62 4.54
CA TYR A 137 2.60 8.17 3.37
C TYR A 137 3.19 9.35 2.60
N ASP A 138 2.42 10.42 2.41
CA ASP A 138 2.91 11.63 1.72
C ASP A 138 4.09 12.25 2.48
N ARG A 139 3.97 12.41 3.81
CA ARG A 139 5.06 12.94 4.64
C ARG A 139 6.28 12.02 4.69
N PHE A 140 6.07 10.71 4.76
CA PHE A 140 7.17 9.75 4.76
C PHE A 140 7.91 9.78 3.42
N LEU A 141 7.19 9.73 2.31
CA LEU A 141 7.77 9.69 0.97
C LEU A 141 8.41 11.03 0.55
N GLU A 142 7.92 12.15 1.07
CA GLU A 142 8.59 13.45 0.89
C GLU A 142 10.03 13.43 1.42
N LYS A 143 10.26 12.73 2.52
CA LYS A 143 11.59 12.56 3.13
C LYS A 143 12.42 11.45 2.48
N HIS A 144 11.80 10.57 1.71
CA HIS A 144 12.42 9.39 1.11
C HIS A 144 12.07 9.28 -0.39
N PRO A 145 12.51 10.26 -1.21
CA PRO A 145 12.08 10.36 -2.62
C PRO A 145 12.60 9.24 -3.53
N ASP A 146 13.65 8.53 -3.12
CA ASP A 146 14.27 7.48 -3.94
C ASP A 146 13.55 6.12 -3.83
N ILE A 147 12.62 5.97 -2.89
CA ILE A 147 11.82 4.76 -2.73
C ILE A 147 10.91 4.60 -3.95
N THR A 148 10.95 3.44 -4.58
CA THR A 148 10.03 3.06 -5.64
C THR A 148 8.64 2.80 -5.06
N ARG A 149 7.60 3.42 -5.63
CA ARG A 149 6.24 3.40 -5.10
C ARG A 149 5.32 2.56 -5.96
N LEU A 150 4.80 1.51 -5.40
CA LEU A 150 3.82 0.61 -6.00
C LEU A 150 2.57 0.58 -5.12
N ALA A 151 1.42 0.91 -5.67
CA ALA A 151 0.14 0.75 -4.98
C ALA A 151 -0.58 -0.51 -5.46
N VAL A 152 -1.30 -1.14 -4.56
CA VAL A 152 -2.21 -2.23 -4.90
C VAL A 152 -3.63 -1.81 -4.57
N ALA A 153 -4.57 -2.16 -5.45
CA ALA A 153 -5.96 -1.75 -5.34
C ALA A 153 -6.87 -2.76 -6.06
N PHE A 154 -8.12 -2.81 -5.64
CA PHE A 154 -9.15 -3.51 -6.41
C PHE A 154 -9.64 -2.63 -7.55
N ASP A 155 -10.17 -3.22 -8.61
CA ASP A 155 -10.67 -2.49 -9.78
C ASP A 155 -11.69 -1.41 -9.42
N PHE A 156 -12.55 -1.65 -8.43
CA PHE A 156 -13.54 -0.66 -8.00
C PHE A 156 -12.93 0.58 -7.33
N GLN A 157 -11.67 0.55 -6.96
CA GLN A 157 -10.96 1.70 -6.39
C GLN A 157 -10.40 2.64 -7.48
N ILE A 158 -10.45 2.23 -8.75
CA ILE A 158 -10.00 3.05 -9.87
C ILE A 158 -11.19 3.86 -10.37
N LEU A 159 -11.13 5.17 -10.16
CA LEU A 159 -12.12 6.15 -10.64
C LEU A 159 -11.59 6.83 -11.91
N ASP A 160 -12.47 7.51 -12.64
CA ASP A 160 -12.06 8.22 -13.86
C ASP A 160 -11.07 9.36 -13.54
N LEU A 161 -11.31 10.04 -12.43
CA LEU A 161 -10.48 11.13 -11.94
C LEU A 161 -10.61 11.25 -10.42
N VAL A 162 -9.50 11.50 -9.73
CA VAL A 162 -9.51 11.84 -8.31
C VAL A 162 -8.90 13.22 -8.07
N PRO A 163 -9.38 13.97 -7.06
CA PRO A 163 -8.83 15.27 -6.73
C PRO A 163 -7.42 15.13 -6.13
N THR A 164 -6.55 16.07 -6.50
CA THR A 164 -5.15 16.09 -6.06
C THR A 164 -4.83 17.36 -5.30
N GLU A 165 -3.82 17.30 -4.45
CA GLU A 165 -3.23 18.43 -3.73
C GLU A 165 -1.73 18.46 -3.98
N PRO A 166 -1.06 19.62 -3.88
CA PRO A 166 0.37 19.73 -4.17
C PRO A 166 1.28 18.85 -3.30
N THR A 167 0.79 18.46 -2.11
CA THR A 167 1.52 17.60 -1.18
C THR A 167 1.29 16.10 -1.40
N ASP A 168 0.37 15.73 -2.28
CA ASP A 168 0.09 14.33 -2.58
C ASP A 168 1.24 13.71 -3.35
N ILE A 169 1.69 12.55 -2.90
CA ILE A 169 2.74 11.76 -3.59
C ILE A 169 2.09 10.53 -4.22
N CYS A 170 2.19 10.46 -5.55
CA CYS A 170 1.57 9.42 -6.33
C CYS A 170 2.43 8.15 -6.42
N PRO A 171 1.81 6.97 -6.50
CA PRO A 171 2.52 5.76 -6.87
C PRO A 171 2.97 5.81 -8.34
N GLN A 172 4.13 5.24 -8.63
CA GLN A 172 4.63 5.08 -10.00
C GLN A 172 3.92 3.94 -10.72
N ILE A 173 3.47 2.94 -9.94
CA ILE A 173 2.79 1.76 -10.45
C ILE A 173 1.55 1.51 -9.59
N ILE A 174 0.42 1.18 -10.23
CA ILE A 174 -0.77 0.67 -9.55
C ILE A 174 -1.09 -0.70 -10.16
N VAL A 175 -1.27 -1.69 -9.31
CA VAL A 175 -1.65 -3.05 -9.71
C VAL A 175 -3.03 -3.36 -9.18
N THR A 176 -3.95 -3.70 -10.09
CA THR A 176 -5.27 -4.23 -9.76
C THR A 176 -5.35 -5.69 -10.21
N GLN A 177 -6.44 -6.39 -9.90
CA GLN A 177 -6.64 -7.77 -10.36
C GLN A 177 -6.70 -7.89 -11.89
N SER A 178 -7.06 -6.80 -12.61
CA SER A 178 -7.21 -6.85 -14.07
C SER A 178 -6.19 -6.01 -14.84
N LYS A 179 -5.47 -5.07 -14.22
CA LYS A 179 -4.63 -4.12 -14.95
C LYS A 179 -3.45 -3.60 -14.13
N VAL A 180 -2.40 -3.20 -14.83
CA VAL A 180 -1.24 -2.46 -14.29
C VAL A 180 -1.24 -1.07 -14.93
N TYR A 181 -1.21 -0.04 -14.08
CA TYR A 181 -1.11 1.37 -14.48
C TYR A 181 0.29 1.88 -14.15
N ARG A 182 0.95 2.50 -15.12
CA ARG A 182 2.28 3.06 -14.96
C ARG A 182 2.29 4.55 -15.26
N ARG A 183 3.04 5.30 -14.48
CA ARG A 183 3.32 6.70 -14.71
C ARG A 183 4.82 6.88 -14.90
N GLU A 184 5.22 7.22 -16.12
CA GLU A 184 6.64 7.25 -16.54
C GLU A 184 7.37 8.54 -16.13
N ASP A 185 6.63 9.59 -15.79
CA ASP A 185 7.15 10.92 -15.46
C ASP A 185 7.45 11.13 -13.96
N LEU A 186 7.38 10.06 -13.15
CA LEU A 186 7.65 10.12 -11.72
C LEU A 186 8.97 9.45 -11.33
#